data_d8c9440023d1d272bd836362bbe906f5
#
_entry.id   d8c9440023d1d272bd836362bbe906f5
#
_cell.length_a   1.000
_cell.length_b   1.000
_cell.length_c   1.000
_cell.angle_alpha   90.00
_cell.angle_beta   90.00
_cell.angle_gamma   90.00
#
_symmetry.space_group_name_H-M   'P 1'
#
loop_
_entity.id
_entity.type
_entity.pdbx_description
1 polymer ?
#
loop_
_entity_poly.entity_id
_entity_poly.type
_entity_poly.pdbx_seq_one_letter_code
_entity_poly.pdbx_strand_id
1 'polypeptide(L)'
;MIKGGYVYILASRRNGTLYVGSAINLGKRIYEHKIKALPGFTSRYGVDRLVYYEHYPSISEARGREYQLKKWRRAWKLRLIEEMNPNWIDLYETLS
;
A
#
# COMPACT_ATOMS: atom_id res chain seq x y z
N MET A 1 0.46 -20.01 -9.65
CA MET A 1 -0.28 -18.78 -9.40
C MET A 1 -0.31 -18.49 -7.92
N ILE A 2 0.07 -17.30 -7.51
CA ILE A 2 0.04 -16.91 -6.12
C ILE A 2 -1.39 -16.52 -5.75
N LYS A 3 -1.95 -17.22 -4.75
CA LYS A 3 -3.26 -16.88 -4.21
C LYS A 3 -3.08 -16.13 -2.91
N GLY A 4 -4.16 -15.54 -2.40
CA GLY A 4 -4.14 -14.84 -1.14
C GLY A 4 -4.39 -13.37 -1.32
N GLY A 5 -3.77 -12.55 -0.50
CA GLY A 5 -3.97 -11.12 -0.54
C GLY A 5 -2.75 -10.35 -0.11
N TYR A 6 -2.79 -9.06 -0.40
CA TYR A 6 -1.72 -8.13 -0.03
C TYR A 6 -2.30 -7.03 0.82
N VAL A 7 -1.53 -6.60 1.81
CA VAL A 7 -1.77 -5.31 2.44
C VAL A 7 -0.67 -4.37 1.91
N TYR A 8 -1.02 -3.11 1.66
CA TYR A 8 -0.07 -2.18 1.07
C TYR A 8 -0.23 -0.79 1.67
N ILE A 9 0.83 -0.01 1.56
CA ILE A 9 0.80 1.40 1.94
C ILE A 9 1.20 2.23 0.74
N LEU A 10 0.36 3.22 0.41
CA LEU A 10 0.67 4.22 -0.59
C LEU A 10 1.06 5.52 0.09
N ALA A 11 1.90 6.30 -0.58
CA ALA A 11 2.27 7.63 -0.11
C ALA A 11 2.15 8.63 -1.26
N SER A 12 1.88 9.88 -0.92
CA SER A 12 1.89 10.95 -1.92
C SER A 12 3.33 11.32 -2.30
N ARG A 13 4.25 11.18 -1.35
CA ARG A 13 5.68 11.44 -1.51
C ARG A 13 6.36 10.95 -0.24
N ARG A 14 7.69 11.05 -0.18
CA ARG A 14 8.44 10.72 1.04
C ARG A 14 7.89 11.55 2.21
N ASN A 15 7.58 10.86 3.31
CA ASN A 15 6.99 11.47 4.50
C ASN A 15 5.69 12.23 4.25
N GLY A 16 5.01 11.92 3.13
CA GLY A 16 3.74 12.55 2.78
C GLY A 16 2.55 11.85 3.37
N THR A 17 1.39 12.09 2.74
CA THR A 17 0.14 11.45 3.14
C THR A 17 0.19 9.96 2.86
N LEU A 18 -0.30 9.15 3.79
CA LEU A 18 -0.31 7.70 3.69
C LEU A 18 -1.73 7.16 3.51
N TYR A 19 -1.82 6.04 2.79
CA TYR A 19 -3.07 5.30 2.66
C TYR A 19 -2.76 3.81 2.80
N VAL A 20 -3.50 3.11 3.64
CA VAL A 20 -3.36 1.66 3.84
C VAL A 20 -4.54 0.97 3.19
N GLY A 21 -4.27 -0.06 2.39
CA GLY A 21 -5.32 -0.82 1.73
C GLY A 21 -4.95 -2.29 1.62
N SER A 22 -5.87 -3.08 1.09
CA SER A 22 -5.61 -4.49 0.79
C SER A 22 -6.23 -4.86 -0.55
N ALA A 23 -5.66 -5.87 -1.21
CA ALA A 23 -6.12 -6.30 -2.52
C ALA A 23 -5.65 -7.72 -2.81
N ILE A 24 -6.41 -8.44 -3.62
CA ILE A 24 -6.02 -9.76 -4.09
C ILE A 24 -4.93 -9.63 -5.17
N ASN A 25 -5.11 -8.69 -6.09
CA ASN A 25 -4.16 -8.43 -7.15
C ASN A 25 -3.50 -7.07 -6.92
N LEU A 26 -2.30 -7.09 -6.36
CA LEU A 26 -1.60 -5.86 -5.99
C LEU A 26 -1.31 -4.98 -7.20
N GLY A 27 -0.69 -5.53 -8.23
CA GLY A 27 -0.33 -4.76 -9.42
C GLY A 27 -1.52 -4.06 -10.06
N LYS A 28 -2.62 -4.78 -10.21
CA LYS A 28 -3.84 -4.20 -10.78
C LYS A 28 -4.38 -3.06 -9.90
N ARG A 29 -4.41 -3.27 -8.58
CA ARG A 29 -4.93 -2.27 -7.66
C ARG A 29 -4.08 -1.01 -7.67
N ILE A 30 -2.75 -1.15 -7.68
CA ILE A 30 -1.87 0.01 -7.71
C ILE A 30 -2.02 0.76 -9.04
N TYR A 31 -2.13 0.03 -10.15
CA TYR A 31 -2.40 0.65 -11.44
C TYR A 31 -3.69 1.48 -11.40
N GLU A 32 -4.75 0.92 -10.80
CA GLU A 32 -6.02 1.63 -10.67
C GLU A 32 -5.87 2.93 -9.86
N HIS A 33 -5.05 2.92 -8.82
CA HIS A 33 -4.76 4.14 -8.07
C HIS A 33 -4.03 5.16 -8.94
N LYS A 34 -3.05 4.71 -9.72
CA LYS A 34 -2.24 5.61 -10.54
C LYS A 34 -3.03 6.30 -11.63
N ILE A 35 -3.97 5.60 -12.25
CA ILE A 35 -4.82 6.20 -13.29
C ILE A 35 -6.07 6.86 -12.72
N LYS A 36 -6.18 6.90 -11.39
CA LYS A 36 -7.30 7.51 -10.66
C LYS A 36 -8.65 6.90 -11.02
N ALA A 37 -8.64 5.60 -11.33
CA ALA A 37 -9.87 4.85 -11.61
C ALA A 37 -10.71 4.63 -10.35
N LEU A 38 -10.07 4.71 -9.17
CA LEU A 38 -10.75 4.54 -7.88
C LEU A 38 -11.01 5.92 -7.30
N PRO A 39 -12.27 6.36 -7.22
CA PRO A 39 -12.59 7.67 -6.66
C PRO A 39 -12.33 7.68 -5.15
N GLY A 40 -12.13 8.87 -4.60
CA GLY A 40 -11.99 9.05 -3.18
C GLY A 40 -10.65 9.62 -2.75
N PHE A 41 -10.20 9.21 -1.54
CA PHE A 41 -9.06 9.82 -0.87
C PHE A 41 -7.77 9.81 -1.71
N THR A 42 -7.39 8.65 -2.23
CA THR A 42 -6.10 8.52 -2.94
C THR A 42 -6.08 9.32 -4.23
N SER A 43 -7.19 9.29 -4.97
CA SER A 43 -7.33 10.07 -6.20
C SER A 43 -7.29 11.56 -5.91
N ARG A 44 -7.99 11.98 -4.85
CA ARG A 44 -8.12 13.38 -4.49
C ARG A 44 -6.80 14.01 -4.04
N TYR A 45 -5.98 13.23 -3.32
CA TYR A 45 -4.75 13.76 -2.70
C TYR A 45 -3.47 13.26 -3.36
N GLY A 46 -3.58 12.61 -4.51
CA GLY A 46 -2.41 12.16 -5.24
C GLY A 46 -1.58 11.13 -4.50
N VAL A 47 -2.24 10.20 -3.79
CA VAL A 47 -1.57 9.19 -2.98
C VAL A 47 -1.50 7.92 -3.82
N ASP A 48 -0.42 7.76 -4.62
CA ASP A 48 -0.33 6.67 -5.57
C ASP A 48 1.06 6.02 -5.67
N ARG A 49 2.00 6.41 -4.81
CA ARG A 49 3.33 5.79 -4.77
C ARG A 49 3.29 4.58 -3.85
N LEU A 50 3.58 3.39 -4.38
CA LEU A 50 3.61 2.16 -3.58
C LEU A 50 4.91 2.13 -2.79
N VAL A 51 4.84 2.28 -1.47
CA VAL A 51 6.05 2.36 -0.64
C VAL A 51 6.25 1.15 0.28
N TYR A 52 5.22 0.29 0.40
CA TYR A 52 5.31 -0.88 1.27
C TYR A 52 4.22 -1.90 0.91
N TYR A 53 4.52 -3.19 1.04
CA TYR A 53 3.48 -4.22 0.94
C TYR A 53 3.91 -5.51 1.65
N GLU A 54 2.90 -6.31 2.04
CA GLU A 54 3.07 -7.64 2.63
C GLU A 54 2.11 -8.59 1.94
N HIS A 55 2.52 -9.83 1.77
CA HIS A 55 1.67 -10.88 1.21
C HIS A 55 1.18 -11.83 2.30
N TYR A 56 -0.08 -12.24 2.20
CA TYR A 56 -0.70 -13.20 3.12
C TYR A 56 -1.38 -14.32 2.32
N PRO A 57 -1.48 -15.55 2.91
CA PRO A 57 -2.11 -16.67 2.23
C PRO A 57 -3.56 -16.44 1.84
N SER A 58 -4.26 -15.53 2.53
CA SER A 58 -5.65 -15.22 2.23
C SER A 58 -5.90 -13.73 2.30
N ILE A 59 -6.93 -13.27 1.53
CA ILE A 59 -7.33 -11.87 1.58
C ILE A 59 -7.90 -11.51 2.96
N SER A 60 -8.49 -12.48 3.65
CA SER A 60 -9.00 -12.27 5.00
C SER A 60 -7.88 -11.88 5.96
N GLU A 61 -6.74 -12.56 5.88
CA GLU A 61 -5.57 -12.23 6.72
C GLU A 61 -4.99 -10.87 6.35
N ALA A 62 -4.93 -10.56 5.05
CA ALA A 62 -4.46 -9.26 4.59
C ALA A 62 -5.37 -8.14 5.11
N ARG A 63 -6.68 -8.35 5.09
CA ARG A 63 -7.64 -7.36 5.62
C ARG A 63 -7.48 -7.16 7.12
N GLY A 64 -7.18 -8.23 7.85
CA GLY A 64 -6.91 -8.14 9.30
C GLY A 64 -5.69 -7.27 9.56
N ARG A 65 -4.64 -7.45 8.77
CA ARG A 65 -3.43 -6.64 8.89
C ARG A 65 -3.69 -5.19 8.51
N GLU A 66 -4.48 -4.96 7.46
CA GLU A 66 -4.88 -3.61 7.06
C GLU A 66 -5.57 -2.90 8.22
N TYR A 67 -6.49 -3.59 8.89
CA TYR A 67 -7.21 -3.04 10.02
C TYR A 67 -6.25 -2.64 11.14
N GLN A 68 -5.27 -3.49 11.46
CA GLN A 68 -4.25 -3.20 12.46
C GLN A 68 -3.43 -1.96 12.07
N LEU A 69 -2.92 -1.93 10.84
CA LEU A 69 -2.04 -0.85 10.39
C LEU A 69 -2.76 0.50 10.38
N LYS A 70 -4.05 0.51 10.09
CA LYS A 70 -4.82 1.75 10.11
C LYS A 70 -4.90 2.36 11.51
N LYS A 71 -4.77 1.54 12.54
CA LYS A 71 -4.79 2.00 13.95
C LYS A 71 -3.42 2.40 14.47
N TRP A 72 -2.36 2.04 13.74
CA TRP A 72 -1.00 2.36 14.18
C TRP A 72 -0.76 3.86 14.16
N ARG A 73 0.08 4.32 15.07
CA ARG A 73 0.59 5.69 15.02
C ARG A 73 1.36 5.90 13.73
N ARG A 74 1.33 7.13 13.22
CA ARG A 74 2.06 7.46 11.99
C ARG A 74 3.53 7.08 12.08
N ALA A 75 4.20 7.38 13.20
CA ALA A 75 5.62 7.07 13.37
C ALA A 75 5.92 5.59 13.17
N TRP A 76 5.02 4.71 13.60
CA TRP A 76 5.20 3.27 13.44
C TRP A 76 5.08 2.86 11.97
N LYS A 77 4.16 3.46 11.24
CA LYS A 77 4.00 3.19 9.81
C LYS A 77 5.22 3.68 9.04
N LEU A 78 5.75 4.85 9.39
CA LEU A 78 6.95 5.37 8.74
C LEU A 78 8.14 4.43 8.94
N ARG A 79 8.30 3.91 10.15
CA ARG A 79 9.37 2.96 10.46
C ARG A 79 9.22 1.67 9.66
N LEU A 80 7.98 1.15 9.60
CA LEU A 80 7.68 -0.06 8.84
C LEU A 80 8.05 0.11 7.36
N ILE A 81 7.68 1.24 6.78
CA ILE A 81 8.01 1.55 5.39
C ILE A 81 9.53 1.56 5.20
N GLU A 82 10.25 2.25 6.08
CA GLU A 82 11.69 2.45 5.91
C GLU A 82 12.51 1.19 6.16
N GLU A 83 12.00 0.22 6.90
CA GLU A 83 12.65 -1.07 7.03
C GLU A 83 12.72 -1.81 5.69
N MET A 84 11.68 -1.69 4.89
CA MET A 84 11.61 -2.33 3.58
C MET A 84 12.17 -1.43 2.47
N ASN A 85 11.92 -0.14 2.58
CA ASN A 85 12.12 0.81 1.50
C ASN A 85 12.66 2.14 2.04
N PRO A 86 13.94 2.16 2.46
CA PRO A 86 14.50 3.33 3.14
C PRO A 86 14.48 4.60 2.30
N ASN A 87 14.44 4.48 0.99
CA ASN A 87 14.45 5.64 0.10
C ASN A 87 13.07 6.02 -0.43
N TRP A 88 12.02 5.32 0.01
CA TRP A 88 10.63 5.62 -0.41
C TRP A 88 10.44 5.60 -1.92
N ILE A 89 11.13 4.69 -2.62
CA ILE A 89 10.95 4.55 -4.06
C ILE A 89 9.58 3.96 -4.34
N ASP A 90 9.07 4.18 -5.53
CA ASP A 90 7.79 3.59 -5.94
C ASP A 90 8.04 2.12 -6.32
N LEU A 91 7.60 1.22 -5.47
CA LEU A 91 7.81 -0.23 -5.66
C LEU A 91 6.96 -0.81 -6.79
N TYR A 92 6.04 -0.03 -7.36
CA TYR A 92 5.19 -0.52 -8.44
C TYR A 92 6.04 -1.09 -9.59
N GLU A 93 7.12 -0.41 -9.93
CA GLU A 93 7.99 -0.83 -11.04
C GLU A 93 8.70 -2.17 -10.75
N THR A 94 8.74 -2.59 -9.48
CA THR A 94 9.36 -3.87 -9.10
C THR A 94 8.38 -5.04 -9.14
N LEU A 95 7.09 -4.76 -9.33
CA LEU A 95 6.05 -5.78 -9.41
C LEU A 95 6.01 -6.31 -10.85
N SER A 96 6.53 -7.46 -11.11
CA SER A 96 6.55 -7.98 -12.47
C SER A 96 6.06 -9.41 -12.58
#